data_a5b79ad5210dda49a5e019ba2126c847
#
_entry.id   a5b79ad5210dda49a5e019ba2126c847
#
_cell.length_a   1.000
_cell.length_b   1.000
_cell.length_c   1.000
_cell.angle_alpha   90.00
_cell.angle_beta   90.00
_cell.angle_gamma   90.00
#
_symmetry.space_group_name_H-M   'P 1'
#
loop_
_entity.id
_entity.type
_entity.pdbx_description
1 polymer ?
#
loop_
_entity_poly.entity_id
_entity_poly.type
_entity_poly.pdbx_seq_one_letter_code
_entity_poly.pdbx_strand_id
1 'polypeptide(L)'
;MLEQEPVILVVDDTEDNLDLLEFALKRKPVRMLRATSGMECLALAAERQPDIILLDIQMPEMDGFETLKRLRANPTTSKIPVVFLTAQRKDAESIAAGLALGAEQYLTKPIDTDELLVRTRMLIQLKRAEAELERTKADFMAMLVHDLRSPLIGVKSVIELLQDSGKGAVLNDDHFELLNSAHSSAKKLLELISDFLDLSKYEAGTISFEASPVPVESFVDPVLHQMDIQFKQRNVKIIREIPAGLPKVFVDAMKTEQVVMNLLSNALKFTKGGGTVTLEAFPVTEEVISGDGVKKKDFVQINIIDNGVGIPADEVSLLFERYKQVSSAKIVKQKGTGLGLVICKRIVEAQGGRIAAQSEAGKRTTFSFTLPVAG
;
A
#
# COMPACT_ATOMS: atom_id res chain seq x y z
N MET A 1 -5.58 -18.92 -2.83
CA MET A 1 -4.38 -19.49 -3.47
C MET A 1 -3.85 -20.53 -2.50
N LEU A 2 -3.66 -21.79 -2.91
CA LEU A 2 -3.01 -22.81 -2.08
C LEU A 2 -1.59 -22.30 -1.79
N GLU A 3 -1.26 -22.07 -0.51
CA GLU A 3 0.09 -21.70 -0.11
C GLU A 3 1.03 -22.82 -0.56
N GLN A 4 2.00 -22.49 -1.41
CA GLN A 4 3.03 -23.45 -1.79
C GLN A 4 3.80 -23.85 -0.53
N GLU A 5 3.97 -25.15 -0.34
CA GLU A 5 4.75 -25.69 0.76
C GLU A 5 6.16 -25.10 0.71
N PRO A 6 6.64 -24.50 1.83
CA PRO A 6 7.97 -23.92 1.87
C PRO A 6 9.06 -24.96 1.66
N VAL A 7 10.09 -24.58 0.91
CA VAL A 7 11.25 -25.42 0.62
C VAL A 7 12.38 -25.09 1.59
N ILE A 8 12.79 -26.06 2.38
CA ILE A 8 13.87 -25.94 3.37
C ILE A 8 15.07 -26.75 2.88
N LEU A 9 16.21 -26.09 2.69
CA LEU A 9 17.48 -26.78 2.43
C LEU A 9 18.20 -27.02 3.75
N VAL A 10 18.43 -28.29 4.10
CA VAL A 10 19.18 -28.70 5.29
C VAL A 10 20.56 -29.18 4.89
N VAL A 11 21.58 -28.65 5.55
CA VAL A 11 22.99 -28.89 5.22
C VAL A 11 23.70 -29.38 6.48
N ASP A 12 24.17 -30.61 6.45
CA ASP A 12 24.91 -31.26 7.55
C ASP A 12 25.77 -32.39 6.96
N ASP A 13 27.02 -32.51 7.37
CA ASP A 13 27.94 -33.53 6.85
C ASP A 13 27.64 -34.95 7.36
N THR A 14 26.75 -35.05 8.34
CA THR A 14 26.35 -36.32 8.97
C THR A 14 24.96 -36.73 8.48
N GLU A 15 24.87 -37.83 7.75
CA GLU A 15 23.62 -38.42 7.24
C GLU A 15 22.58 -38.63 8.32
N ASP A 16 22.99 -39.10 9.51
CA ASP A 16 22.09 -39.35 10.65
C ASP A 16 21.37 -38.07 11.10
N ASN A 17 22.04 -36.90 11.03
CA ASN A 17 21.42 -35.60 11.35
C ASN A 17 20.39 -35.18 10.30
N LEU A 18 20.70 -35.42 9.03
CA LEU A 18 19.77 -35.16 7.92
C LEU A 18 18.54 -36.06 8.04
N ASP A 19 18.72 -37.36 8.35
CA ASP A 19 17.62 -38.32 8.54
C ASP A 19 16.72 -37.95 9.72
N LEU A 20 17.31 -37.51 10.83
CA LEU A 20 16.56 -37.01 12.00
C LEU A 20 15.69 -35.81 11.64
N LEU A 21 16.26 -34.84 10.95
CA LEU A 21 15.51 -33.63 10.53
C LEU A 21 14.45 -33.94 9.47
N GLU A 22 14.76 -34.87 8.54
CA GLU A 22 13.76 -35.31 7.54
C GLU A 22 12.60 -36.02 8.22
N PHE A 23 12.87 -36.94 9.17
CA PHE A 23 11.82 -37.60 9.94
C PHE A 23 10.95 -36.61 10.72
N ALA A 24 11.58 -35.61 11.33
CA ALA A 24 10.91 -34.59 12.09
C ALA A 24 10.02 -33.69 11.20
N LEU A 25 10.45 -33.36 9.98
CA LEU A 25 9.74 -32.51 9.03
C LEU A 25 8.71 -33.29 8.19
N LYS A 26 8.81 -34.61 8.07
CA LYS A 26 7.98 -35.45 7.18
C LYS A 26 6.46 -35.34 7.41
N ARG A 27 6.02 -35.00 8.61
CA ARG A 27 4.61 -34.86 8.98
C ARG A 27 4.11 -33.40 8.89
N LYS A 28 4.93 -32.50 8.38
CA LYS A 28 4.65 -31.06 8.34
C LYS A 28 4.52 -30.63 6.87
N PRO A 29 3.74 -29.58 6.58
CA PRO A 29 3.58 -29.08 5.20
C PRO A 29 4.82 -28.27 4.78
N VAL A 30 5.94 -28.95 4.57
CA VAL A 30 7.23 -28.39 4.13
C VAL A 30 7.93 -29.42 3.23
N ARG A 31 8.66 -28.91 2.24
CA ARG A 31 9.51 -29.73 1.38
C ARG A 31 10.97 -29.57 1.80
N MET A 32 11.61 -30.66 2.18
CA MET A 32 13.04 -30.66 2.55
C MET A 32 13.91 -31.01 1.33
N LEU A 33 15.01 -30.27 1.17
CA LEU A 33 16.16 -30.61 0.34
C LEU A 33 17.35 -30.93 1.25
N ARG A 34 18.21 -31.85 0.84
CA ARG A 34 19.38 -32.31 1.61
C ARG A 34 20.67 -31.94 0.90
N ALA A 35 21.65 -31.52 1.66
CA ALA A 35 23.04 -31.34 1.20
C ALA A 35 23.99 -31.85 2.28
N THR A 36 25.03 -32.54 1.87
CA THR A 36 26.04 -33.13 2.76
C THR A 36 27.33 -32.31 2.85
N SER A 37 27.40 -31.19 2.11
CA SER A 37 28.56 -30.30 2.10
C SER A 37 28.21 -28.87 1.74
N GLY A 38 29.11 -27.93 2.04
CA GLY A 38 28.95 -26.52 1.64
C GLY A 38 28.91 -26.34 0.12
N MET A 39 29.65 -27.16 -0.65
CA MET A 39 29.61 -27.10 -2.12
C MET A 39 28.25 -27.52 -2.69
N GLU A 40 27.69 -28.60 -2.16
CA GLU A 40 26.36 -29.08 -2.55
C GLU A 40 25.27 -28.07 -2.14
N CYS A 41 25.41 -27.46 -0.97
CA CYS A 41 24.55 -26.35 -0.53
C CYS A 41 24.54 -25.21 -1.56
N LEU A 42 25.69 -24.74 -2.00
CA LEU A 42 25.78 -23.64 -2.98
C LEU A 42 25.11 -24.02 -4.30
N ALA A 43 25.31 -25.24 -4.79
CA ALA A 43 24.70 -25.73 -6.03
C ALA A 43 23.17 -25.79 -5.93
N LEU A 44 22.67 -26.43 -4.88
CA LEU A 44 21.22 -26.59 -4.64
C LEU A 44 20.55 -25.24 -4.36
N ALA A 45 21.19 -24.35 -3.61
CA ALA A 45 20.67 -23.02 -3.36
C ALA A 45 20.50 -22.20 -4.66
N ALA A 46 21.47 -22.28 -5.56
CA ALA A 46 21.41 -21.59 -6.85
C ALA A 46 20.35 -22.19 -7.81
N GLU A 47 20.24 -23.53 -7.84
CA GLU A 47 19.31 -24.23 -8.74
C GLU A 47 17.85 -24.22 -8.24
N ARG A 48 17.65 -24.49 -6.96
CA ARG A 48 16.32 -24.77 -6.38
C ARG A 48 15.71 -23.60 -5.65
N GLN A 49 16.47 -22.55 -5.35
CA GLN A 49 16.01 -21.33 -4.65
C GLN A 49 15.15 -21.64 -3.41
N PRO A 50 15.70 -22.30 -2.37
CA PRO A 50 14.94 -22.65 -1.17
C PRO A 50 14.47 -21.38 -0.43
N ASP A 51 13.35 -21.51 0.30
CA ASP A 51 12.81 -20.43 1.13
C ASP A 51 13.70 -20.14 2.36
N ILE A 52 14.49 -21.15 2.82
CA ILE A 52 15.41 -21.02 3.95
C ILE A 52 16.49 -22.13 3.89
N ILE A 53 17.68 -21.83 4.41
CA ILE A 53 18.78 -22.78 4.55
C ILE A 53 19.06 -23.00 6.04
N LEU A 54 19.04 -24.24 6.49
CA LEU A 54 19.54 -24.68 7.78
C LEU A 54 20.94 -25.23 7.58
N LEU A 55 21.95 -24.58 8.12
CA LEU A 55 23.35 -24.81 7.78
C LEU A 55 24.16 -25.19 9.01
N ASP A 56 24.72 -26.38 9.01
CA ASP A 56 25.69 -26.76 10.06
C ASP A 56 26.96 -25.88 9.92
N ILE A 57 27.52 -25.53 11.07
CA ILE A 57 28.75 -24.72 11.14
C ILE A 57 29.95 -25.60 10.87
N GLN A 58 29.98 -26.79 11.49
CA GLN A 58 31.16 -27.66 11.47
C GLN A 58 31.06 -28.73 10.38
N MET A 59 31.59 -28.41 9.19
CA MET A 59 31.63 -29.32 8.07
C MET A 59 33.07 -29.41 7.51
N PRO A 60 33.49 -30.60 6.99
CA PRO A 60 34.79 -30.74 6.36
C PRO A 60 34.91 -29.94 5.06
N GLU A 61 36.12 -29.62 4.65
CA GLU A 61 36.50 -28.90 3.44
C GLU A 61 35.98 -27.44 3.38
N MET A 62 34.68 -27.19 3.59
CA MET A 62 34.07 -25.87 3.61
C MET A 62 33.10 -25.78 4.78
N ASP A 63 33.44 -24.99 5.78
CA ASP A 63 32.60 -24.75 6.94
C ASP A 63 31.35 -23.90 6.62
N GLY A 64 30.45 -23.83 7.60
CA GLY A 64 29.21 -23.06 7.43
C GLY A 64 29.45 -21.56 7.21
N PHE A 65 30.49 -20.96 7.80
CA PHE A 65 30.78 -19.54 7.65
C PHE A 65 31.28 -19.21 6.23
N GLU A 66 32.19 -20.03 5.68
CA GLU A 66 32.65 -19.84 4.30
C GLU A 66 31.50 -20.10 3.30
N THR A 67 30.63 -21.08 3.59
CA THR A 67 29.45 -21.37 2.80
C THR A 67 28.50 -20.15 2.78
N LEU A 68 28.21 -19.56 3.94
CA LEU A 68 27.39 -18.36 4.04
C LEU A 68 28.00 -17.18 3.29
N LYS A 69 29.30 -16.96 3.43
CA LYS A 69 30.01 -15.88 2.71
C LYS A 69 29.86 -16.01 1.19
N ARG A 70 29.96 -17.23 0.66
CA ARG A 70 29.75 -17.48 -0.78
C ARG A 70 28.28 -17.34 -1.20
N LEU A 71 27.33 -17.76 -0.37
CA LEU A 71 25.91 -17.52 -0.60
C LEU A 71 25.63 -16.00 -0.70
N ARG A 72 26.20 -15.19 0.19
CA ARG A 72 26.01 -13.73 0.20
C ARG A 72 26.70 -13.02 -0.96
N ALA A 73 27.81 -13.58 -1.47
CA ALA A 73 28.52 -13.03 -2.63
C ALA A 73 27.80 -13.28 -3.98
N ASN A 74 26.88 -14.25 -4.03
CA ASN A 74 26.13 -14.55 -5.26
C ASN A 74 24.76 -13.85 -5.24
N PRO A 75 24.46 -12.96 -6.21
CA PRO A 75 23.18 -12.22 -6.24
C PRO A 75 21.93 -13.09 -6.23
N THR A 76 21.99 -14.31 -6.78
CA THR A 76 20.85 -15.22 -6.83
C THR A 76 20.53 -15.88 -5.48
N THR A 77 21.52 -16.06 -4.61
CA THR A 77 21.38 -16.74 -3.31
C THR A 77 21.52 -15.79 -2.12
N SER A 78 21.99 -14.55 -2.35
CA SER A 78 22.32 -13.58 -1.31
C SER A 78 21.17 -13.20 -0.37
N LYS A 79 19.93 -13.35 -0.82
CA LYS A 79 18.71 -13.01 -0.04
C LYS A 79 18.07 -14.20 0.66
N ILE A 80 18.55 -15.43 0.41
CA ILE A 80 18.01 -16.62 1.04
C ILE A 80 18.38 -16.59 2.53
N PRO A 81 17.39 -16.67 3.45
CA PRO A 81 17.67 -16.67 4.88
C PRO A 81 18.45 -17.92 5.30
N VAL A 82 19.45 -17.72 6.15
CA VAL A 82 20.31 -18.80 6.66
C VAL A 82 20.23 -18.85 8.18
N VAL A 83 19.93 -20.02 8.71
CA VAL A 83 19.94 -20.33 10.13
C VAL A 83 21.06 -21.32 10.38
N PHE A 84 21.99 -20.97 11.25
CA PHE A 84 23.05 -21.88 11.63
C PHE A 84 22.58 -22.92 12.66
N LEU A 85 23.05 -24.17 12.49
CA LEU A 85 22.92 -25.24 13.43
C LEU A 85 24.27 -25.41 14.17
N THR A 86 24.26 -25.38 15.52
CA THR A 86 25.50 -25.45 16.32
C THR A 86 25.40 -26.43 17.47
N ALA A 87 26.46 -27.19 17.74
CA ALA A 87 26.54 -28.12 18.86
C ALA A 87 26.79 -27.43 20.22
N GLN A 88 27.23 -26.19 20.26
CA GLN A 88 27.61 -25.51 21.50
C GLN A 88 26.94 -24.13 21.67
N ARG A 89 26.37 -23.90 22.89
CA ARG A 89 25.83 -22.62 23.35
C ARG A 89 26.89 -21.57 23.68
N LYS A 90 28.20 -21.88 23.63
CA LYS A 90 29.23 -21.11 24.38
C LYS A 90 30.12 -20.17 23.59
N ASP A 91 30.06 -20.11 22.27
CA ASP A 91 30.91 -19.16 21.53
C ASP A 91 30.12 -17.92 21.12
N ALA A 92 29.99 -17.00 22.07
CA ALA A 92 29.42 -15.68 21.77
C ALA A 92 30.15 -14.96 20.61
N GLU A 93 31.45 -15.19 20.45
CA GLU A 93 32.25 -14.65 19.36
C GLU A 93 31.87 -15.26 18.00
N SER A 94 31.71 -16.59 17.92
CA SER A 94 31.28 -17.26 16.69
C SER A 94 29.85 -16.90 16.30
N ILE A 95 28.95 -16.73 17.29
CA ILE A 95 27.59 -16.26 17.06
C ILE A 95 27.60 -14.83 16.51
N ALA A 96 28.37 -13.94 17.14
CA ALA A 96 28.51 -12.56 16.68
C ALA A 96 29.11 -12.46 15.27
N ALA A 97 30.11 -13.27 14.97
CA ALA A 97 30.75 -13.35 13.64
C ALA A 97 29.77 -13.77 12.54
N GLY A 98 28.95 -14.79 12.79
CA GLY A 98 28.00 -15.25 11.77
C GLY A 98 26.82 -14.31 11.58
N LEU A 99 26.32 -13.65 12.64
CA LEU A 99 25.33 -12.60 12.49
C LEU A 99 25.89 -11.41 11.71
N ALA A 100 27.16 -11.04 11.93
CA ALA A 100 27.85 -10.01 11.16
C ALA A 100 28.04 -10.39 9.68
N LEU A 101 28.15 -11.69 9.37
CA LEU A 101 28.18 -12.21 8.00
C LEU A 101 26.80 -12.32 7.35
N GLY A 102 25.73 -12.03 8.08
CA GLY A 102 24.37 -12.01 7.56
C GLY A 102 23.57 -13.30 7.77
N ALA A 103 23.90 -14.10 8.78
CA ALA A 103 23.01 -15.14 9.26
C ALA A 103 21.83 -14.53 10.03
N GLU A 104 20.64 -15.05 9.85
CA GLU A 104 19.45 -14.55 10.53
C GLU A 104 19.33 -15.05 11.97
N GLN A 105 19.72 -16.29 12.24
CA GLN A 105 19.58 -16.91 13.56
C GLN A 105 20.54 -18.08 13.74
N TYR A 106 20.59 -18.57 15.01
CA TYR A 106 21.28 -19.78 15.44
C TYR A 106 20.31 -20.72 16.17
N LEU A 107 20.45 -22.02 15.93
CA LEU A 107 19.76 -23.08 16.64
C LEU A 107 20.79 -24.06 17.22
N THR A 108 20.65 -24.38 18.51
CA THR A 108 21.55 -25.32 19.17
C THR A 108 21.08 -26.76 19.02
N LYS A 109 21.99 -27.67 18.71
CA LYS A 109 21.75 -29.09 18.75
C LYS A 109 21.78 -29.60 20.22
N PRO A 110 20.90 -30.54 20.69
CA PRO A 110 19.85 -31.19 19.90
C PRO A 110 18.72 -30.24 19.56
N ILE A 111 18.23 -30.32 18.32
CA ILE A 111 17.24 -29.39 17.77
C ILE A 111 15.85 -29.77 18.24
N ASP A 112 15.17 -28.86 18.93
CA ASP A 112 13.75 -29.01 19.19
C ASP A 112 12.98 -28.71 17.87
N THR A 113 12.32 -29.76 17.39
CA THR A 113 11.62 -29.70 16.09
C THR A 113 10.50 -28.68 16.05
N ASP A 114 9.78 -28.50 17.16
CA ASP A 114 8.67 -27.55 17.20
C ASP A 114 9.21 -26.11 17.25
N GLU A 115 10.32 -25.88 17.98
CA GLU A 115 11.02 -24.58 17.97
C GLU A 115 11.57 -24.27 16.57
N LEU A 116 12.22 -25.23 15.91
CA LEU A 116 12.73 -25.09 14.54
C LEU A 116 11.63 -24.66 13.57
N LEU A 117 10.49 -25.35 13.61
CA LEU A 117 9.37 -25.08 12.71
C LEU A 117 8.75 -23.69 12.92
N VAL A 118 8.57 -23.30 14.19
CA VAL A 118 8.01 -21.97 14.51
C VAL A 118 8.95 -20.87 14.00
N ARG A 119 10.25 -20.97 14.30
CA ARG A 119 11.26 -19.99 13.89
C ARG A 119 11.41 -19.92 12.37
N THR A 120 11.48 -21.08 11.72
CA THR A 120 11.57 -21.17 10.25
C THR A 120 10.37 -20.53 9.56
N ARG A 121 9.15 -20.82 10.02
CA ARG A 121 7.93 -20.22 9.48
C ARG A 121 7.92 -18.71 9.66
N MET A 122 8.27 -18.21 10.85
CA MET A 122 8.34 -16.77 11.11
C MET A 122 9.33 -16.06 10.16
N LEU A 123 10.52 -16.64 9.95
CA LEU A 123 11.52 -16.08 9.05
C LEU A 123 11.06 -16.08 7.59
N ILE A 124 10.46 -17.18 7.13
CA ILE A 124 9.91 -17.27 5.78
C ILE A 124 8.80 -16.24 5.57
N GLN A 125 7.87 -16.11 6.53
CA GLN A 125 6.80 -15.12 6.45
C GLN A 125 7.34 -13.68 6.42
N LEU A 126 8.32 -13.38 7.27
CA LEU A 126 8.96 -12.06 7.30
C LEU A 126 9.62 -11.74 5.94
N LYS A 127 10.41 -12.67 5.41
CA LYS A 127 11.09 -12.49 4.11
C LYS A 127 10.12 -12.36 2.94
N ARG A 128 9.03 -13.13 2.94
CA ARG A 128 7.97 -13.00 1.93
C ARG A 128 7.28 -11.63 2.01
N ALA A 129 6.98 -11.15 3.21
CA ALA A 129 6.38 -9.84 3.42
C ALA A 129 7.33 -8.70 2.98
N GLU A 130 8.63 -8.79 3.30
CA GLU A 130 9.64 -7.84 2.83
C GLU A 130 9.73 -7.81 1.30
N ALA A 131 9.79 -8.98 0.65
CA ALA A 131 9.88 -9.09 -0.80
C ALA A 131 8.61 -8.55 -1.50
N GLU A 132 7.43 -8.82 -0.94
CA GLU A 132 6.15 -8.30 -1.45
C GLU A 132 6.08 -6.77 -1.33
N LEU A 133 6.54 -6.23 -0.19
CA LEU A 133 6.62 -4.78 0.02
C LEU A 133 7.56 -4.11 -0.99
N GLU A 134 8.76 -4.66 -1.20
CA GLU A 134 9.73 -4.13 -2.18
C GLU A 134 9.18 -4.21 -3.61
N ARG A 135 8.52 -5.31 -3.97
CA ARG A 135 7.86 -5.45 -5.27
C ARG A 135 6.76 -4.42 -5.46
N THR A 136 5.88 -4.29 -4.46
CA THR A 136 4.79 -3.30 -4.50
C THR A 136 5.32 -1.89 -4.64
N LYS A 137 6.42 -1.56 -3.94
CA LYS A 137 7.10 -0.27 -4.04
C LYS A 137 7.69 -0.04 -5.44
N ALA A 138 8.33 -1.05 -6.03
CA ALA A 138 8.89 -0.96 -7.37
C ALA A 138 7.81 -0.79 -8.45
N ASP A 139 6.73 -1.57 -8.39
CA ASP A 139 5.59 -1.47 -9.30
C ASP A 139 4.94 -0.09 -9.22
N PHE A 140 4.83 0.46 -8.01
CA PHE A 140 4.35 1.82 -7.80
C PHE A 140 5.23 2.88 -8.44
N MET A 141 6.54 2.82 -8.22
CA MET A 141 7.47 3.78 -8.83
C MET A 141 7.41 3.74 -10.35
N ALA A 142 7.28 2.55 -10.94
CA ALA A 142 7.11 2.39 -12.38
C ALA A 142 5.82 3.04 -12.88
N MET A 143 4.70 2.86 -12.16
CA MET A 143 3.41 3.47 -12.47
C MET A 143 3.47 5.00 -12.35
N LEU A 144 4.06 5.54 -11.28
CA LEU A 144 4.24 6.98 -11.09
C LEU A 144 5.03 7.60 -12.23
N VAL A 145 6.17 7.02 -12.61
CA VAL A 145 6.98 7.51 -13.73
C VAL A 145 6.17 7.53 -15.03
N HIS A 146 5.37 6.49 -15.26
CA HIS A 146 4.48 6.43 -16.43
C HIS A 146 3.43 7.55 -16.41
N ASP A 147 2.76 7.75 -15.26
CA ASP A 147 1.66 8.70 -15.12
C ASP A 147 2.14 10.16 -15.10
N LEU A 148 3.36 10.42 -14.64
CA LEU A 148 4.02 11.73 -14.75
C LEU A 148 4.51 12.00 -16.18
N ARG A 149 5.02 10.98 -16.88
CA ARG A 149 5.53 11.12 -18.26
C ARG A 149 4.43 11.50 -19.26
N SER A 150 3.24 10.92 -19.14
CA SER A 150 2.13 11.12 -20.07
C SER A 150 1.71 12.60 -20.20
N PRO A 151 1.37 13.33 -19.11
CA PRO A 151 1.02 14.75 -19.19
C PRO A 151 2.22 15.63 -19.61
N LEU A 152 3.45 15.25 -19.22
CA LEU A 152 4.65 15.99 -19.61
C LEU A 152 4.89 15.93 -21.12
N ILE A 153 4.68 14.76 -21.75
CA ILE A 153 4.73 14.61 -23.22
C ILE A 153 3.67 15.51 -23.86
N GLY A 154 2.44 15.55 -23.31
CA GLY A 154 1.38 16.42 -23.83
C GLY A 154 1.77 17.90 -23.83
N VAL A 155 2.34 18.40 -22.73
CA VAL A 155 2.84 19.78 -22.64
C VAL A 155 3.97 20.01 -23.64
N LYS A 156 4.94 19.10 -23.70
CA LYS A 156 6.08 19.20 -24.63
C LYS A 156 5.63 19.25 -26.10
N SER A 157 4.71 18.35 -26.51
CA SER A 157 4.21 18.29 -27.89
C SER A 157 3.49 19.58 -28.30
N VAL A 158 2.73 20.20 -27.40
CA VAL A 158 2.07 21.49 -27.70
C VAL A 158 3.11 22.60 -27.87
N ILE A 159 4.15 22.63 -27.02
CA ILE A 159 5.22 23.62 -27.14
C ILE A 159 5.96 23.43 -28.47
N GLU A 160 6.30 22.20 -28.86
CA GLU A 160 6.96 21.89 -30.13
C GLU A 160 6.11 22.34 -31.34
N LEU A 161 4.79 22.03 -31.34
CA LEU A 161 3.87 22.44 -32.40
C LEU A 161 3.79 23.97 -32.52
N LEU A 162 3.75 24.71 -31.40
CA LEU A 162 3.75 26.17 -31.42
C LEU A 162 5.07 26.77 -31.88
N GLN A 163 6.20 26.12 -31.59
CA GLN A 163 7.52 26.54 -32.08
C GLN A 163 7.66 26.33 -33.59
N ASP A 164 7.15 25.21 -34.11
CA ASP A 164 7.16 24.91 -35.56
C ASP A 164 6.25 25.83 -36.40
N SER A 165 5.23 26.42 -35.77
CA SER A 165 4.32 27.38 -36.44
C SER A 165 5.00 28.69 -36.90
N GLY A 166 6.27 28.89 -36.53
CA GLY A 166 7.13 29.98 -36.99
C GLY A 166 6.96 31.32 -36.24
N LYS A 167 8.04 32.12 -36.28
CA LYS A 167 8.04 33.45 -35.65
C LYS A 167 7.10 34.38 -36.44
N GLY A 168 5.96 34.76 -35.85
CA GLY A 168 4.97 35.68 -36.42
C GLY A 168 3.62 35.05 -36.74
N ALA A 169 3.41 33.78 -36.46
CA ALA A 169 2.09 33.17 -36.56
C ALA A 169 1.13 33.81 -35.55
N VAL A 170 0.00 34.30 -36.05
CA VAL A 170 -1.10 34.79 -35.21
C VAL A 170 -1.77 33.57 -34.55
N LEU A 171 -1.93 33.60 -33.24
CA LEU A 171 -2.64 32.55 -32.52
C LEU A 171 -4.07 32.46 -33.05
N ASN A 172 -4.47 31.29 -33.52
CA ASN A 172 -5.83 30.99 -33.95
C ASN A 172 -6.53 30.10 -32.89
N ASP A 173 -7.81 29.78 -33.12
CA ASP A 173 -8.60 28.96 -32.19
C ASP A 173 -7.97 27.59 -31.92
N ASP A 174 -7.37 26.93 -32.91
CA ASP A 174 -6.68 25.66 -32.75
C ASP A 174 -5.48 25.78 -31.81
N HIS A 175 -4.71 26.86 -31.89
CA HIS A 175 -3.61 27.15 -30.99
C HIS A 175 -4.09 27.38 -29.56
N PHE A 176 -5.25 28.02 -29.35
CA PHE A 176 -5.86 28.17 -28.04
C PHE A 176 -6.34 26.84 -27.45
N GLU A 177 -6.91 25.94 -28.26
CA GLU A 177 -7.26 24.58 -27.82
C GLU A 177 -6.02 23.78 -27.40
N LEU A 178 -4.93 23.83 -28.15
CA LEU A 178 -3.65 23.20 -27.81
C LEU A 178 -3.09 23.76 -26.50
N LEU A 179 -3.09 25.08 -26.30
CA LEU A 179 -2.64 25.71 -25.06
C LEU A 179 -3.50 25.28 -23.86
N ASN A 180 -4.82 25.21 -24.02
CA ASN A 180 -5.73 24.72 -22.98
C ASN A 180 -5.46 23.24 -22.63
N SER A 181 -5.16 22.42 -23.62
CA SER A 181 -4.77 21.02 -23.43
C SER A 181 -3.45 20.89 -22.66
N ALA A 182 -2.45 21.71 -23.01
CA ALA A 182 -1.17 21.76 -22.31
C ALA A 182 -1.33 22.25 -20.87
N HIS A 183 -2.13 23.29 -20.65
CA HIS A 183 -2.43 23.81 -19.32
C HIS A 183 -3.12 22.74 -18.45
N SER A 184 -4.11 22.03 -18.99
CA SER A 184 -4.79 20.93 -18.30
C SER A 184 -3.83 19.80 -17.94
N SER A 185 -2.91 19.45 -18.85
CA SER A 185 -1.88 18.45 -18.63
C SER A 185 -0.88 18.85 -17.53
N ALA A 186 -0.45 20.12 -17.54
CA ALA A 186 0.44 20.66 -16.51
C ALA A 186 -0.23 20.69 -15.13
N LYS A 187 -1.52 21.08 -15.07
CA LYS A 187 -2.31 21.06 -13.84
C LYS A 187 -2.40 19.65 -13.26
N LYS A 188 -2.70 18.67 -14.10
CA LYS A 188 -2.76 17.26 -13.69
C LYS A 188 -1.42 16.74 -13.16
N LEU A 189 -0.30 17.20 -13.77
CA LEU A 189 1.05 16.85 -13.30
C LEU A 189 1.31 17.41 -11.90
N LEU A 190 0.93 18.66 -11.64
CA LEU A 190 1.07 19.30 -10.34
C LEU A 190 0.22 18.60 -9.27
N GLU A 191 -1.01 18.21 -9.60
CA GLU A 191 -1.88 17.42 -8.71
C GLU A 191 -1.23 16.08 -8.35
N LEU A 192 -0.67 15.36 -9.33
CA LEU A 192 0.05 14.09 -9.09
C LEU A 192 1.26 14.26 -8.17
N ILE A 193 2.06 15.31 -8.40
CA ILE A 193 3.23 15.60 -7.56
C ILE A 193 2.79 15.95 -6.14
N SER A 194 1.74 16.75 -5.97
CA SER A 194 1.20 17.10 -4.65
C SER A 194 0.70 15.88 -3.91
N ASP A 195 -0.08 15.02 -4.56
CA ASP A 195 -0.58 13.76 -4.01
C ASP A 195 0.57 12.86 -3.53
N PHE A 196 1.63 12.77 -4.33
CA PHE A 196 2.81 11.98 -3.98
C PHE A 196 3.57 12.54 -2.77
N LEU A 197 3.77 13.87 -2.73
CA LEU A 197 4.45 14.51 -1.61
C LEU A 197 3.63 14.38 -0.32
N ASP A 198 2.31 14.54 -0.39
CA ASP A 198 1.42 14.36 0.75
C ASP A 198 1.51 12.91 1.26
N LEU A 199 1.39 11.92 0.37
CA LEU A 199 1.51 10.51 0.75
C LEU A 199 2.87 10.22 1.42
N SER A 200 3.97 10.71 0.86
CA SER A 200 5.32 10.54 1.41
C SER A 200 5.45 11.14 2.83
N LYS A 201 4.86 12.32 3.06
CA LYS A 201 4.84 12.96 4.39
C LYS A 201 3.99 12.17 5.39
N TYR A 202 2.83 11.61 4.94
CA TYR A 202 2.01 10.74 5.80
C TYR A 202 2.76 9.47 6.21
N GLU A 203 3.52 8.86 5.29
CA GLU A 203 4.33 7.68 5.58
C GLU A 203 5.48 7.94 6.54
N ALA A 204 6.12 9.09 6.40
CA ALA A 204 7.18 9.53 7.30
C ALA A 204 6.67 9.96 8.69
N GLY A 205 5.35 10.04 8.91
CA GLY A 205 4.77 10.54 10.18
C GLY A 205 5.09 12.01 10.47
N THR A 206 5.49 12.79 9.45
CA THR A 206 5.95 14.17 9.60
C THR A 206 4.86 15.23 9.43
N ILE A 207 3.61 14.81 9.18
CA ILE A 207 2.50 15.76 9.03
C ILE A 207 2.02 16.21 10.40
N SER A 208 2.01 17.51 10.61
CA SER A 208 1.32 18.15 11.72
C SER A 208 -0.13 18.45 11.31
N PHE A 209 -1.08 18.14 12.20
CA PHE A 209 -2.48 18.51 12.07
C PHE A 209 -2.78 19.69 12.98
N GLU A 210 -3.37 20.74 12.43
CA GLU A 210 -3.84 21.90 13.20
C GLU A 210 -5.32 21.71 13.57
N ALA A 211 -5.57 20.68 14.42
CA ALA A 211 -6.93 20.33 14.81
C ALA A 211 -7.55 21.37 15.74
N SER A 212 -8.78 21.76 15.48
CA SER A 212 -9.56 22.69 16.27
C SER A 212 -11.05 22.32 16.22
N PRO A 213 -11.88 22.81 17.19
CA PRO A 213 -13.32 22.61 17.16
C PRO A 213 -13.98 23.42 16.04
N VAL A 214 -14.44 22.78 14.96
CA VAL A 214 -15.04 23.43 13.81
C VAL A 214 -16.43 22.87 13.48
N PRO A 215 -17.38 23.67 12.98
CA PRO A 215 -18.65 23.15 12.49
C PRO A 215 -18.45 22.45 11.14
N VAL A 216 -19.28 21.43 10.83
CA VAL A 216 -19.19 20.64 9.59
C VAL A 216 -19.33 21.51 8.35
N GLU A 217 -20.16 22.51 8.43
CA GLU A 217 -20.41 23.47 7.32
C GLU A 217 -19.15 24.21 6.89
N SER A 218 -18.21 24.45 7.81
CA SER A 218 -16.99 25.23 7.51
C SER A 218 -16.06 24.61 6.48
N PHE A 219 -16.08 23.28 6.33
CA PHE A 219 -15.27 22.58 5.33
C PHE A 219 -16.09 21.86 4.24
N VAL A 220 -17.43 21.79 4.41
CA VAL A 220 -18.31 21.22 3.38
C VAL A 220 -18.80 22.31 2.40
N ASP A 221 -19.30 23.42 2.92
CA ASP A 221 -19.93 24.46 2.09
C ASP A 221 -18.97 25.13 1.08
N PRO A 222 -17.67 25.40 1.42
CA PRO A 222 -16.71 25.87 0.44
C PRO A 222 -16.50 24.90 -0.72
N VAL A 223 -16.43 23.59 -0.45
CA VAL A 223 -16.25 22.56 -1.49
C VAL A 223 -17.48 22.49 -2.39
N LEU A 224 -18.68 22.49 -1.81
CA LEU A 224 -19.92 22.49 -2.59
C LEU A 224 -20.00 23.71 -3.52
N HIS A 225 -19.63 24.89 -3.02
CA HIS A 225 -19.60 26.12 -3.82
C HIS A 225 -18.58 26.03 -4.97
N GLN A 226 -17.37 25.53 -4.67
CA GLN A 226 -16.31 25.36 -5.67
C GLN A 226 -16.70 24.36 -6.78
N MET A 227 -17.46 23.33 -6.45
CA MET A 227 -17.85 22.27 -7.38
C MET A 227 -19.17 22.53 -8.13
N ASP A 228 -19.95 23.54 -7.74
CA ASP A 228 -21.29 23.80 -8.29
C ASP A 228 -21.30 23.92 -9.83
N ILE A 229 -20.33 24.62 -10.39
CA ILE A 229 -20.21 24.79 -11.87
C ILE A 229 -19.94 23.41 -12.52
N GLN A 230 -19.09 22.58 -11.93
CA GLN A 230 -18.75 21.27 -12.49
C GLN A 230 -19.93 20.29 -12.44
N PHE A 231 -20.72 20.32 -11.36
CA PHE A 231 -21.95 19.55 -11.24
C PHE A 231 -22.98 19.97 -12.30
N LYS A 232 -23.16 21.27 -12.49
CA LYS A 232 -24.06 21.83 -13.52
C LYS A 232 -23.62 21.45 -14.94
N GLN A 233 -22.33 21.59 -15.25
CA GLN A 233 -21.77 21.22 -16.57
C GLN A 233 -21.96 19.74 -16.90
N ARG A 234 -21.89 18.87 -15.90
CA ARG A 234 -22.12 17.42 -16.07
C ARG A 234 -23.58 17.01 -15.97
N ASN A 235 -24.49 17.95 -15.72
CA ASN A 235 -25.92 17.69 -15.50
C ASN A 235 -26.12 16.65 -14.36
N VAL A 236 -25.40 16.79 -13.25
CA VAL A 236 -25.54 15.96 -12.04
C VAL A 236 -26.09 16.83 -10.92
N LYS A 237 -27.16 16.35 -10.25
CA LYS A 237 -27.77 17.05 -9.13
C LYS A 237 -26.98 16.78 -7.86
N ILE A 238 -26.61 17.83 -7.11
CA ILE A 238 -26.08 17.68 -5.77
C ILE A 238 -27.16 17.98 -4.73
N ILE A 239 -27.28 17.14 -3.71
CA ILE A 239 -28.22 17.30 -2.59
C ILE A 239 -27.39 17.39 -1.31
N ARG A 240 -27.65 18.42 -0.51
CA ARG A 240 -27.02 18.65 0.79
C ARG A 240 -28.04 18.36 1.90
N GLU A 241 -27.77 17.34 2.71
CA GLU A 241 -28.59 16.90 3.83
C GLU A 241 -27.79 16.98 5.14
N ILE A 242 -27.49 18.20 5.57
CA ILE A 242 -26.80 18.48 6.82
C ILE A 242 -27.78 19.19 7.73
N PRO A 243 -28.25 18.56 8.83
CA PRO A 243 -29.17 19.17 9.77
C PRO A 243 -28.47 20.30 10.54
N ALA A 244 -29.22 21.34 10.86
CA ALA A 244 -28.75 22.41 11.74
C ALA A 244 -28.49 21.86 13.15
N GLY A 245 -27.42 22.34 13.81
CA GLY A 245 -27.14 21.99 15.19
C GLY A 245 -26.32 20.72 15.39
N LEU A 246 -25.64 20.23 14.36
CA LEU A 246 -24.63 19.17 14.55
C LEU A 246 -23.54 19.62 15.54
N PRO A 247 -23.02 18.71 16.37
CA PRO A 247 -21.89 19.02 17.23
C PRO A 247 -20.66 19.42 16.41
N LYS A 248 -19.85 20.32 16.95
CA LYS A 248 -18.55 20.64 16.36
C LYS A 248 -17.65 19.42 16.38
N VAL A 249 -16.85 19.26 15.34
CA VAL A 249 -15.84 18.19 15.23
C VAL A 249 -14.45 18.74 15.53
N PHE A 250 -13.58 17.92 16.13
CA PHE A 250 -12.20 18.31 16.45
C PHE A 250 -11.26 17.82 15.34
N VAL A 251 -11.02 18.67 14.35
CA VAL A 251 -10.30 18.31 13.12
C VAL A 251 -9.50 19.50 12.54
N ASP A 252 -8.58 19.19 11.67
CA ASP A 252 -7.97 20.16 10.74
C ASP A 252 -8.94 20.38 9.58
N ALA A 253 -9.53 21.58 9.53
CA ALA A 253 -10.55 21.95 8.54
C ALA A 253 -10.02 21.84 7.10
N MET A 254 -8.79 22.32 6.82
CA MET A 254 -8.21 22.28 5.47
C MET A 254 -7.97 20.86 4.97
N LYS A 255 -7.46 19.99 5.84
CA LYS A 255 -7.25 18.57 5.51
C LYS A 255 -8.58 17.84 5.33
N THR A 256 -9.59 18.18 6.12
CA THR A 256 -10.93 17.60 6.00
C THR A 256 -11.64 18.09 4.72
N GLU A 257 -11.45 19.36 4.34
CA GLU A 257 -11.90 19.91 3.05
C GLU A 257 -11.30 19.11 1.88
N GLN A 258 -10.01 18.77 1.94
CA GLN A 258 -9.35 17.92 0.94
C GLN A 258 -10.02 16.53 0.82
N VAL A 259 -10.45 15.93 1.93
CA VAL A 259 -11.20 14.65 1.93
C VAL A 259 -12.55 14.81 1.22
N VAL A 260 -13.33 15.84 1.60
CA VAL A 260 -14.65 16.11 1.00
C VAL A 260 -14.53 16.38 -0.50
N MET A 261 -13.56 17.21 -0.91
CA MET A 261 -13.28 17.52 -2.33
C MET A 261 -12.97 16.26 -3.12
N ASN A 262 -12.11 15.39 -2.59
CA ASN A 262 -11.68 14.15 -3.26
C ASN A 262 -12.86 13.17 -3.43
N LEU A 263 -13.67 12.99 -2.39
CA LEU A 263 -14.82 12.09 -2.43
C LEU A 263 -15.93 12.63 -3.35
N LEU A 264 -16.24 13.94 -3.31
CA LEU A 264 -17.22 14.56 -4.21
C LEU A 264 -16.76 14.55 -5.68
N SER A 265 -15.47 14.79 -5.93
CA SER A 265 -14.89 14.71 -7.27
C SER A 265 -15.01 13.29 -7.83
N ASN A 266 -14.75 12.26 -7.00
CA ASN A 266 -14.97 10.87 -7.38
C ASN A 266 -16.44 10.57 -7.66
N ALA A 267 -17.36 10.98 -6.79
CA ALA A 267 -18.79 10.82 -6.99
C ALA A 267 -19.26 11.45 -8.31
N LEU A 268 -18.85 12.70 -8.59
CA LEU A 268 -19.17 13.39 -9.85
C LEU A 268 -18.59 12.68 -11.08
N LYS A 269 -17.39 12.12 -10.95
CA LYS A 269 -16.70 11.41 -12.04
C LYS A 269 -17.42 10.14 -12.45
N PHE A 270 -17.95 9.38 -11.48
CA PHE A 270 -18.59 8.08 -11.73
C PHE A 270 -20.10 8.15 -11.87
N THR A 271 -20.72 9.32 -11.64
CA THR A 271 -22.14 9.57 -11.86
C THR A 271 -22.39 9.97 -13.32
N LYS A 272 -23.40 9.38 -13.94
CA LYS A 272 -23.83 9.75 -15.30
C LYS A 272 -24.64 11.05 -15.29
N GLY A 273 -24.69 11.74 -16.42
CA GLY A 273 -25.57 12.91 -16.58
C GLY A 273 -27.02 12.56 -16.27
N GLY A 274 -27.71 13.43 -15.54
CA GLY A 274 -29.04 13.19 -14.97
C GLY A 274 -29.04 12.44 -13.63
N GLY A 275 -27.87 12.04 -13.14
CA GLY A 275 -27.70 11.39 -11.84
C GLY A 275 -27.71 12.38 -10.66
N THR A 276 -27.54 11.80 -9.47
CA THR A 276 -27.59 12.54 -8.20
C THR A 276 -26.43 12.12 -7.30
N VAL A 277 -25.84 13.10 -6.63
CA VAL A 277 -24.89 12.92 -5.52
C VAL A 277 -25.49 13.56 -4.29
N THR A 278 -25.58 12.80 -3.18
CA THR A 278 -26.09 13.29 -1.89
C THR A 278 -24.94 13.35 -0.88
N LEU A 279 -24.81 14.47 -0.21
CA LEU A 279 -23.93 14.64 0.95
C LEU A 279 -24.80 14.80 2.19
N GLU A 280 -24.71 13.86 3.11
CA GLU A 280 -25.42 13.86 4.38
C GLU A 280 -24.47 13.79 5.56
N ALA A 281 -24.88 14.34 6.71
CA ALA A 281 -24.12 14.28 7.95
C ALA A 281 -25.07 14.09 9.15
N PHE A 282 -24.66 13.25 10.10
CA PHE A 282 -25.43 12.97 11.31
C PHE A 282 -24.53 12.49 12.45
N PRO A 283 -24.95 12.67 13.72
CA PRO A 283 -24.20 12.20 14.87
C PRO A 283 -24.29 10.69 15.02
N VAL A 284 -23.19 10.04 15.41
CA VAL A 284 -23.11 8.61 15.71
C VAL A 284 -22.26 8.39 16.96
N THR A 285 -22.56 7.33 17.71
CA THR A 285 -21.75 6.91 18.86
C THR A 285 -21.12 5.57 18.54
N GLU A 286 -19.79 5.47 18.57
CA GLU A 286 -19.06 4.25 18.32
C GLU A 286 -18.38 3.73 19.59
N GLU A 287 -18.21 2.40 19.67
CA GLU A 287 -17.41 1.75 20.69
C GLU A 287 -15.95 1.73 20.23
N VAL A 288 -15.08 2.38 21.01
CA VAL A 288 -13.63 2.45 20.73
C VAL A 288 -12.91 1.64 21.79
N ILE A 289 -12.10 0.67 21.36
CA ILE A 289 -11.24 -0.11 22.26
C ILE A 289 -10.03 0.77 22.63
N SER A 290 -9.90 1.06 23.92
CA SER A 290 -8.75 1.75 24.53
C SER A 290 -8.07 0.81 25.51
N GLY A 291 -6.79 1.07 25.86
CA GLY A 291 -6.03 0.24 26.82
C GLY A 291 -6.76 -0.01 28.15
N ASP A 292 -7.71 0.84 28.54
CA ASP A 292 -8.54 0.75 29.74
C ASP A 292 -9.91 0.05 29.51
N GLY A 293 -10.17 -0.52 28.33
CA GLY A 293 -11.45 -1.18 27.97
C GLY A 293 -12.19 -0.51 26.82
N VAL A 294 -13.46 -0.88 26.64
CA VAL A 294 -14.34 -0.32 25.61
C VAL A 294 -14.97 0.98 26.12
N LYS A 295 -14.73 2.08 25.42
CA LYS A 295 -15.33 3.40 25.71
C LYS A 295 -16.22 3.82 24.55
N LYS A 296 -17.38 4.42 24.87
CA LYS A 296 -18.24 5.07 23.87
C LYS A 296 -17.66 6.45 23.54
N LYS A 297 -17.54 6.74 22.26
CA LYS A 297 -17.09 8.04 21.76
C LYS A 297 -18.03 8.54 20.69
N ASP A 298 -18.34 9.84 20.75
CA ASP A 298 -19.25 10.48 19.82
C ASP A 298 -18.48 10.99 18.61
N PHE A 299 -19.07 10.78 17.43
CA PHE A 299 -18.57 11.20 16.13
C PHE A 299 -19.68 11.88 15.34
N VAL A 300 -19.29 12.62 14.33
CA VAL A 300 -20.17 12.98 13.22
C VAL A 300 -19.78 12.12 12.03
N GLN A 301 -20.72 11.37 11.48
CA GLN A 301 -20.56 10.62 10.25
C GLN A 301 -20.99 11.49 9.07
N ILE A 302 -20.16 11.49 8.02
CA ILE A 302 -20.44 12.16 6.76
C ILE A 302 -20.47 11.09 5.68
N ASN A 303 -21.56 11.07 4.90
CA ASN A 303 -21.75 10.16 3.78
C ASN A 303 -21.80 10.95 2.47
N ILE A 304 -21.11 10.45 1.46
CA ILE A 304 -21.21 10.92 0.08
C ILE A 304 -21.72 9.75 -0.75
N ILE A 305 -22.95 9.90 -1.25
CA ILE A 305 -23.72 8.85 -1.91
C ILE A 305 -23.93 9.25 -3.36
N ASP A 306 -23.51 8.41 -4.29
CA ASP A 306 -23.77 8.59 -5.71
C ASP A 306 -24.59 7.44 -6.29
N ASN A 307 -25.42 7.73 -7.29
CA ASN A 307 -26.17 6.75 -8.08
C ASN A 307 -25.47 6.40 -9.39
N GLY A 308 -24.15 6.34 -9.37
CA GLY A 308 -23.29 6.09 -10.51
C GLY A 308 -23.21 4.61 -10.94
N VAL A 309 -22.08 4.26 -11.54
CA VAL A 309 -21.86 2.91 -12.09
C VAL A 309 -21.66 1.83 -11.02
N GLY A 310 -21.46 2.22 -9.76
CA GLY A 310 -21.16 1.30 -8.67
C GLY A 310 -19.83 0.56 -8.83
N ILE A 311 -19.50 -0.25 -7.84
CA ILE A 311 -18.25 -1.00 -7.74
C ILE A 311 -18.58 -2.45 -7.41
N PRO A 312 -17.97 -3.44 -8.07
CA PRO A 312 -18.12 -4.85 -7.74
C PRO A 312 -17.73 -5.14 -6.28
N ALA A 313 -18.45 -6.03 -5.60
CA ALA A 313 -18.26 -6.30 -4.18
C ALA A 313 -16.86 -6.79 -3.81
N ASP A 314 -16.23 -7.57 -4.69
CA ASP A 314 -14.86 -8.08 -4.57
C ASP A 314 -13.79 -6.97 -4.71
N GLU A 315 -14.14 -5.84 -5.33
CA GLU A 315 -13.23 -4.71 -5.52
C GLU A 315 -13.37 -3.62 -4.44
N VAL A 316 -14.46 -3.60 -3.66
CA VAL A 316 -14.70 -2.56 -2.63
C VAL A 316 -13.61 -2.56 -1.56
N SER A 317 -13.16 -3.72 -1.12
CA SER A 317 -12.08 -3.84 -0.13
C SER A 317 -10.74 -3.28 -0.62
N LEU A 318 -10.53 -3.24 -1.93
CA LEU A 318 -9.29 -2.77 -2.56
C LEU A 318 -9.22 -1.25 -2.76
N LEU A 319 -10.33 -0.52 -2.57
CA LEU A 319 -10.43 0.91 -2.84
C LEU A 319 -9.45 1.79 -2.05
N PHE A 320 -9.14 1.37 -0.84
CA PHE A 320 -8.21 2.07 0.05
C PHE A 320 -6.82 1.44 0.08
N GLU A 321 -6.58 0.41 -0.76
CA GLU A 321 -5.24 -0.13 -0.96
C GLU A 321 -4.44 0.77 -1.89
N ARG A 322 -3.15 0.89 -1.59
CA ARG A 322 -2.24 1.71 -2.37
C ARG A 322 -2.17 1.18 -3.80
N TYR A 323 -2.22 2.11 -4.77
CA TYR A 323 -1.94 1.83 -6.19
C TYR A 323 -2.95 0.93 -6.90
N LYS A 324 -4.08 0.61 -6.27
CA LYS A 324 -5.13 -0.17 -6.92
C LYS A 324 -6.16 0.73 -7.59
N GLN A 325 -6.48 0.39 -8.81
CA GLN A 325 -7.57 0.98 -9.58
C GLN A 325 -8.59 -0.11 -9.86
N VAL A 326 -9.85 0.17 -9.55
CA VAL A 326 -10.95 -0.77 -9.75
C VAL A 326 -11.38 -0.81 -11.23
N SER A 327 -11.97 -1.93 -11.66
CA SER A 327 -12.39 -2.16 -13.05
C SER A 327 -13.41 -1.13 -13.55
N SER A 328 -14.27 -0.60 -12.67
CA SER A 328 -15.21 0.48 -12.98
C SER A 328 -14.52 1.77 -13.47
N ALA A 329 -13.27 2.05 -13.05
CA ALA A 329 -12.49 3.16 -13.57
C ALA A 329 -12.13 3.01 -15.06
N LYS A 330 -12.00 1.78 -15.56
CA LYS A 330 -11.76 1.49 -16.98
C LYS A 330 -13.00 1.76 -17.84
N ILE A 331 -14.20 1.56 -17.29
CA ILE A 331 -15.49 1.77 -17.98
C ILE A 331 -15.69 3.26 -18.28
N VAL A 332 -15.27 4.14 -17.38
CA VAL A 332 -15.50 5.60 -17.52
C VAL A 332 -14.42 6.30 -18.35
N LYS A 333 -13.40 5.58 -18.85
CA LYS A 333 -12.24 6.12 -19.62
C LYS A 333 -11.49 7.29 -18.94
N GLN A 334 -11.73 7.53 -17.66
CA GLN A 334 -11.07 8.58 -16.87
C GLN A 334 -10.15 7.94 -15.83
N LYS A 335 -8.87 7.89 -16.15
CA LYS A 335 -7.83 7.44 -15.20
C LYS A 335 -7.70 8.47 -14.08
N GLY A 336 -7.83 8.01 -12.82
CA GLY A 336 -7.42 8.75 -11.63
C GLY A 336 -6.01 8.35 -11.23
N THR A 337 -5.42 9.05 -10.25
CA THR A 337 -4.09 8.75 -9.70
C THR A 337 -4.07 7.45 -8.88
N GLY A 338 -5.23 7.02 -8.37
CA GLY A 338 -5.34 5.91 -7.41
C GLY A 338 -4.81 6.25 -6.00
N LEU A 339 -4.38 7.51 -5.79
CA LEU A 339 -3.84 7.97 -4.52
C LEU A 339 -4.89 8.68 -3.65
N GLY A 340 -5.88 9.32 -4.27
CA GLY A 340 -6.84 10.17 -3.57
C GLY A 340 -7.56 9.48 -2.41
N LEU A 341 -8.07 8.25 -2.61
CA LEU A 341 -8.76 7.51 -1.54
C LEU A 341 -7.80 7.06 -0.43
N VAL A 342 -6.56 6.73 -0.76
CA VAL A 342 -5.52 6.40 0.23
C VAL A 342 -5.20 7.62 1.09
N ILE A 343 -5.07 8.80 0.47
CA ILE A 343 -4.85 10.07 1.16
C ILE A 343 -6.05 10.39 2.07
N CYS A 344 -7.30 10.25 1.57
CA CYS A 344 -8.50 10.41 2.38
C CYS A 344 -8.47 9.53 3.63
N LYS A 345 -8.13 8.25 3.47
CA LYS A 345 -8.01 7.31 4.58
C LYS A 345 -6.98 7.77 5.60
N ARG A 346 -5.80 8.18 5.16
CA ARG A 346 -4.74 8.68 6.05
C ARG A 346 -5.15 9.94 6.81
N ILE A 347 -5.78 10.90 6.13
CA ILE A 347 -6.26 12.13 6.77
C ILE A 347 -7.30 11.82 7.84
N VAL A 348 -8.29 10.98 7.53
CA VAL A 348 -9.39 10.64 8.46
C VAL A 348 -8.86 9.85 9.66
N GLU A 349 -8.04 8.81 9.43
CA GLU A 349 -7.46 7.98 10.49
C GLU A 349 -6.52 8.78 11.41
N ALA A 350 -5.72 9.68 10.86
CA ALA A 350 -4.81 10.52 11.65
C ALA A 350 -5.56 11.53 12.54
N GLN A 351 -6.80 11.87 12.18
CA GLN A 351 -7.69 12.70 13.00
C GLN A 351 -8.58 11.88 13.95
N GLY A 352 -8.33 10.56 14.06
CA GLY A 352 -9.05 9.67 14.97
C GLY A 352 -10.41 9.22 14.48
N GLY A 353 -10.72 9.39 13.20
CA GLY A 353 -11.92 8.90 12.52
C GLY A 353 -11.70 7.59 11.79
N ARG A 354 -12.74 7.16 11.04
CA ARG A 354 -12.72 5.99 10.15
C ARG A 354 -13.32 6.35 8.82
N ILE A 355 -12.86 5.69 7.74
CA ILE A 355 -13.44 5.81 6.40
C ILE A 355 -13.77 4.42 5.86
N ALA A 356 -14.91 4.30 5.20
CA ALA A 356 -15.40 3.07 4.60
C ALA A 356 -16.10 3.36 3.27
N ALA A 357 -16.28 2.33 2.46
CA ALA A 357 -17.06 2.38 1.24
C ALA A 357 -18.03 1.20 1.20
N GLN A 358 -19.23 1.44 0.70
CA GLN A 358 -20.23 0.42 0.38
C GLN A 358 -20.71 0.69 -1.05
N SER A 359 -20.80 -0.35 -1.86
CA SER A 359 -21.23 -0.18 -3.24
C SER A 359 -22.03 -1.37 -3.75
N GLU A 360 -22.97 -1.08 -4.65
CA GLU A 360 -23.71 -2.07 -5.42
C GLU A 360 -23.53 -1.75 -6.90
N ALA A 361 -22.92 -2.69 -7.65
CA ALA A 361 -22.62 -2.51 -9.05
C ALA A 361 -23.86 -2.13 -9.86
N GLY A 362 -23.77 -1.06 -10.65
CA GLY A 362 -24.86 -0.55 -11.48
C GLY A 362 -25.91 0.30 -10.74
N LYS A 363 -25.79 0.50 -9.42
CA LYS A 363 -26.82 1.20 -8.64
C LYS A 363 -26.32 2.40 -7.88
N ARG A 364 -25.37 2.20 -6.94
CA ARG A 364 -24.89 3.28 -6.06
C ARG A 364 -23.54 2.97 -5.43
N THR A 365 -22.84 4.03 -5.05
CA THR A 365 -21.69 3.97 -4.16
C THR A 365 -21.88 4.94 -3.00
N THR A 366 -21.52 4.51 -1.80
CA THR A 366 -21.53 5.33 -0.58
C THR A 366 -20.13 5.32 0.01
N PHE A 367 -19.50 6.49 0.09
CA PHE A 367 -18.31 6.71 0.90
C PHE A 367 -18.74 7.33 2.22
N SER A 368 -18.33 6.71 3.32
CA SER A 368 -18.67 7.16 4.68
C SER A 368 -17.39 7.42 5.45
N PHE A 369 -17.32 8.53 6.18
CA PHE A 369 -16.23 8.76 7.12
C PHE A 369 -16.73 9.40 8.40
N THR A 370 -16.06 9.14 9.52
CA THR A 370 -16.41 9.67 10.83
C THR A 370 -15.35 10.65 11.32
N LEU A 371 -15.77 11.67 12.04
CA LEU A 371 -14.92 12.69 12.64
C LEU A 371 -15.25 12.81 14.13
N PRO A 372 -14.26 12.89 15.04
CA PRO A 372 -14.52 12.96 16.47
C PRO A 372 -15.20 14.27 16.83
N VAL A 373 -16.22 14.20 17.69
CA VAL A 373 -16.88 15.38 18.27
C VAL A 373 -15.89 16.09 19.18
N ALA A 374 -15.88 17.42 19.11
CA ALA A 374 -15.10 18.25 20.02
C ALA A 374 -15.70 18.09 21.44
N GLY A 375 -14.85 17.66 22.38
CA GLY A 375 -15.24 17.48 23.78
C GLY A 375 -15.42 18.78 24.51
#